data_c7691056aa5bba1f4a40d47cca026530
#
_entry.id   c7691056aa5bba1f4a40d47cca026530
#
_cell.length_a   1.000
_cell.length_b   1.000
_cell.length_c   1.000
_cell.angle_alpha   90.00
_cell.angle_beta   90.00
_cell.angle_gamma   90.00
#
_symmetry.space_group_name_H-M   'P 1'
#
loop_
_entity.id
_entity.type
_entity.pdbx_description
1 polymer ?
#
loop_
_entity_poly.entity_id
_entity_poly.type
_entity_poly.pdbx_seq_one_letter_code
_entity_poly.pdbx_strand_id
1 'polypeptide(L)'
;MRDGSPTAFRAGTAALIAAETPSPYLHDRGTAVYNPLSGATLEKASEGWAALSRIASGKEPLTDPAVLEHLRAARFLIDDPVAESHRNHLLYVSLETCTSCNHRCPFCPVSVDPRDKEVMSQELFTSLVDQIVEAAGRNVVVFLSNYNEPTVDPLFEERCRVLFERGLPVSILTNASHLDPERAARIEKMGRFRYVGINLPTLDPERYLQMHGTKDLERVIANVDGLRARALAEETAIVVLGDEDEAHRRDVAAIRERFEPRGWDVKPFKIRSRPSSGTYLPEPPPKKRLRGCELMGSRPFEHLHVTATAKAVLCCQDYYEILTVGDLKSQTVAELLGGETMARLRRWTYGVEEAPADFLCRRCEFALEG
;
A
#
# COMPACT_ATOMS: atom_id res chain seq x y z
N MET A 1 -21.05 56.83 55.52
CA MET A 1 -21.40 55.39 55.39
C MET A 1 -20.91 55.02 54.02
N ARG A 2 -19.85 54.25 53.93
CA ARG A 2 -19.17 53.93 52.66
C ARG A 2 -19.47 52.49 52.31
N ASP A 3 -20.03 52.36 51.18
CA ASP A 3 -20.38 51.07 50.55
C ASP A 3 -19.10 50.47 49.89
N GLY A 4 -18.74 49.28 50.30
CA GLY A 4 -17.57 48.56 49.83
C GLY A 4 -17.95 47.30 49.17
N SER A 5 -18.14 47.35 47.83
CA SER A 5 -18.34 46.14 47.01
C SER A 5 -17.00 45.43 46.73
N PRO A 6 -16.89 44.14 46.92
CA PRO A 6 -15.71 43.39 46.53
C PRO A 6 -15.73 43.10 45.03
N THR A 7 -14.69 43.51 44.34
CA THR A 7 -14.36 43.16 42.97
C THR A 7 -14.10 41.66 42.87
N ALA A 8 -14.96 40.99 42.13
CA ALA A 8 -14.78 39.57 41.74
C ALA A 8 -13.62 39.46 40.77
N PHE A 9 -12.54 38.80 41.18
CA PHE A 9 -11.49 38.30 40.32
C PHE A 9 -12.09 37.18 39.43
N ARG A 10 -12.27 37.49 38.17
CA ARG A 10 -12.48 36.43 37.16
C ARG A 10 -11.18 35.68 37.00
N ALA A 11 -11.10 34.47 37.54
CA ALA A 11 -10.12 33.50 37.18
C ALA A 11 -10.35 33.10 35.69
N GLY A 12 -9.54 33.62 34.81
CA GLY A 12 -9.44 33.15 33.46
C GLY A 12 -8.90 31.72 33.51
N THR A 13 -9.72 30.73 33.16
CA THR A 13 -9.28 29.40 32.80
C THR A 13 -8.43 29.54 31.53
N ALA A 14 -7.11 29.72 31.71
CA ALA A 14 -6.17 29.42 30.66
C ALA A 14 -6.31 27.92 30.37
N ALA A 15 -7.04 27.58 29.33
CA ALA A 15 -6.95 26.25 28.75
C ALA A 15 -5.46 26.01 28.45
N LEU A 16 -4.86 25.01 29.07
CA LEU A 16 -3.56 24.49 28.67
C LEU A 16 -3.70 24.10 27.20
N ILE A 17 -3.25 24.98 26.31
CA ILE A 17 -3.05 24.65 24.92
C ILE A 17 -1.95 23.57 24.95
N ALA A 18 -2.26 22.35 24.63
CA ALA A 18 -1.27 21.30 24.46
C ALA A 18 -0.20 21.83 23.51
N ALA A 19 1.06 21.80 23.92
CA ALA A 19 2.14 22.33 23.11
C ALA A 19 2.23 21.50 21.83
N GLU A 20 2.04 22.14 20.68
CA GLU A 20 2.21 21.49 19.37
C GLU A 20 3.57 20.81 19.27
N THR A 21 3.59 19.61 18.76
CA THR A 21 4.80 18.82 18.58
C THR A 21 4.98 18.37 17.13
N PRO A 22 6.21 18.11 16.68
CA PRO A 22 6.42 17.45 15.43
C PRO A 22 5.67 16.12 15.37
N SER A 23 5.00 15.85 14.25
CA SER A 23 4.25 14.62 14.04
C SER A 23 5.19 13.40 14.15
N PRO A 24 4.85 12.36 14.93
CA PRO A 24 5.63 11.13 14.99
C PRO A 24 5.47 10.26 13.73
N TYR A 25 4.54 10.63 12.84
CA TYR A 25 4.21 9.87 11.63
C TYR A 25 5.08 10.22 10.41
N LEU A 26 6.12 11.04 10.59
CA LEU A 26 6.97 11.52 9.52
C LEU A 26 7.97 10.46 9.04
N HIS A 27 8.18 10.41 7.73
CA HIS A 27 9.20 9.57 7.08
C HIS A 27 10.38 10.42 6.63
N ASP A 28 11.56 10.12 7.10
CA ASP A 28 12.81 10.71 6.62
C ASP A 28 13.19 10.08 5.27
N ARG A 29 13.23 10.90 4.23
CA ARG A 29 13.62 10.51 2.85
C ARG A 29 14.98 11.09 2.45
N GLY A 30 15.87 11.31 3.41
CA GLY A 30 17.19 11.89 3.18
C GLY A 30 17.15 13.40 3.06
N THR A 31 16.89 13.96 1.89
CA THR A 31 16.84 15.43 1.65
C THR A 31 15.51 16.06 2.05
N ALA A 32 14.47 15.26 2.27
CA ALA A 32 13.13 15.72 2.61
C ALA A 32 12.49 14.81 3.67
N VAL A 33 11.40 15.29 4.27
CA VAL A 33 10.54 14.54 5.17
C VAL A 33 9.14 14.45 4.56
N TYR A 34 8.60 13.25 4.48
CA TYR A 34 7.27 12.97 3.98
C TYR A 34 6.29 12.73 5.12
N ASN A 35 5.09 13.26 4.99
CA ASN A 35 4.01 13.05 5.96
C ASN A 35 2.86 12.24 5.34
N PRO A 36 2.67 10.96 5.72
CA PRO A 36 1.60 10.13 5.18
C PRO A 36 0.18 10.51 5.67
N LEU A 37 0.05 11.40 6.65
CA LEU A 37 -1.25 11.94 7.06
C LEU A 37 -1.85 12.91 6.04
N SER A 38 -1.00 13.57 5.25
CA SER A 38 -1.40 14.63 4.32
C SER A 38 -0.85 14.44 2.90
N GLY A 39 0.09 13.53 2.71
CA GLY A 39 0.82 13.38 1.45
C GLY A 39 1.85 14.48 1.19
N ALA A 40 2.03 15.42 2.13
CA ALA A 40 2.95 16.53 1.96
C ALA A 40 4.42 16.13 2.15
N THR A 41 5.29 16.83 1.44
CA THR A 41 6.75 16.67 1.58
C THR A 41 7.35 18.01 2.00
N LEU A 42 8.29 17.98 2.94
CA LEU A 42 9.01 19.13 3.46
C LEU A 42 10.51 18.96 3.22
N GLU A 43 11.07 19.83 2.40
CA GLU A 43 12.51 19.82 2.10
C GLU A 43 13.34 20.22 3.33
N LYS A 44 14.39 19.48 3.64
CA LYS A 44 15.28 19.78 4.79
C LYS A 44 16.10 21.06 4.64
N ALA A 45 16.19 21.60 3.44
CA ALA A 45 16.79 22.90 3.18
C ALA A 45 15.83 24.08 3.39
N SER A 46 14.54 23.83 3.72
CA SER A 46 13.52 24.87 3.86
C SER A 46 13.50 25.53 5.24
N GLU A 47 12.96 26.75 5.29
CA GLU A 47 12.68 27.45 6.55
C GLU A 47 11.72 26.65 7.45
N GLY A 48 10.72 25.99 6.86
CA GLY A 48 9.80 25.12 7.58
C GLY A 48 10.50 23.96 8.31
N TRP A 49 11.50 23.35 7.69
CA TRP A 49 12.30 22.31 8.36
C TRP A 49 13.14 22.88 9.51
N ALA A 50 13.74 24.06 9.31
CA ALA A 50 14.48 24.73 10.38
C ALA A 50 13.58 25.02 11.59
N ALA A 51 12.37 25.53 11.36
CA ALA A 51 11.37 25.77 12.39
C ALA A 51 10.95 24.47 13.11
N LEU A 52 10.60 23.42 12.32
CA LEU A 52 10.21 22.11 12.86
C LEU A 52 11.31 21.49 13.73
N SER A 53 12.57 21.57 13.29
CA SER A 53 13.73 21.05 14.02
C SER A 53 13.99 21.80 15.34
N ARG A 54 13.73 23.10 15.37
CA ARG A 54 13.83 23.90 16.59
C ARG A 54 12.75 23.49 17.60
N ILE A 55 11.50 23.34 17.14
CA ILE A 55 10.39 22.87 17.99
C ILE A 55 10.69 21.46 18.52
N ALA A 56 11.19 20.54 17.68
CA ALA A 56 11.60 19.20 18.10
C ALA A 56 12.68 19.21 19.19
N SER A 57 13.50 20.26 19.22
CA SER A 57 14.56 20.47 20.22
C SER A 57 14.11 21.27 21.43
N GLY A 58 12.80 21.56 21.58
CA GLY A 58 12.25 22.37 22.66
C GLY A 58 12.62 23.86 22.57
N LYS A 59 12.98 24.34 21.38
CA LYS A 59 13.34 25.75 21.15
C LYS A 59 12.21 26.49 20.42
N GLU A 60 12.05 27.77 20.73
CA GLU A 60 11.09 28.62 20.02
C GLU A 60 11.44 28.70 18.53
N PRO A 61 10.44 28.51 17.62
CA PRO A 61 10.67 28.67 16.19
C PRO A 61 10.94 30.12 15.84
N LEU A 62 12.08 30.38 15.20
CA LEU A 62 12.42 31.68 14.65
C LEU A 62 12.01 31.72 13.17
N THR A 63 10.73 31.93 12.89
CA THR A 63 10.18 31.88 11.56
C THR A 63 8.91 32.73 11.43
N ASP A 64 8.49 32.99 10.19
CA ASP A 64 7.23 33.68 9.91
C ASP A 64 6.03 32.85 10.41
N PRO A 65 5.03 33.47 11.08
CA PRO A 65 3.79 32.79 11.46
C PRO A 65 3.11 32.00 10.32
N ALA A 66 3.20 32.48 9.08
CA ALA A 66 2.66 31.80 7.91
C ALA A 66 3.34 30.43 7.64
N VAL A 67 4.64 30.31 7.94
CA VAL A 67 5.36 29.04 7.85
C VAL A 67 4.83 28.04 8.88
N LEU A 68 4.58 28.49 10.11
CA LEU A 68 4.00 27.65 11.16
C LEU A 68 2.58 27.20 10.79
N GLU A 69 1.77 28.08 10.22
CA GLU A 69 0.43 27.73 9.76
C GLU A 69 0.47 26.70 8.62
N HIS A 70 1.41 26.85 7.70
CA HIS A 70 1.65 25.83 6.67
C HIS A 70 2.05 24.46 7.25
N LEU A 71 2.94 24.45 8.26
CA LEU A 71 3.33 23.20 8.94
C LEU A 71 2.15 22.54 9.65
N ARG A 72 1.23 23.30 10.24
CA ARG A 72 -0.02 22.81 10.85
C ARG A 72 -0.97 22.27 9.79
N ALA A 73 -1.24 23.03 8.75
CA ALA A 73 -2.13 22.64 7.66
C ALA A 73 -1.65 21.34 6.98
N ALA A 74 -0.34 21.20 6.79
CA ALA A 74 0.31 20.01 6.25
C ALA A 74 0.60 18.92 7.31
N ARG A 75 0.18 19.13 8.58
CA ARG A 75 0.30 18.19 9.70
C ARG A 75 1.73 17.77 10.06
N PHE A 76 2.70 18.61 9.76
CA PHE A 76 4.05 18.45 10.29
C PHE A 76 4.12 18.81 11.77
N LEU A 77 3.25 19.74 12.22
CA LEU A 77 2.96 20.05 13.62
C LEU A 77 1.56 19.59 13.97
N ILE A 78 1.42 18.90 15.10
CA ILE A 78 0.16 18.34 15.59
C ILE A 78 0.05 18.51 17.10
N ASP A 79 -1.18 18.57 17.60
CA ASP A 79 -1.47 18.68 19.03
C ASP A 79 -1.58 17.31 19.71
N ASP A 80 -2.22 16.36 19.05
CA ASP A 80 -2.54 15.03 19.60
C ASP A 80 -2.25 13.90 18.60
N PRO A 81 -1.13 13.18 18.76
CA PRO A 81 -0.81 12.03 17.92
C PRO A 81 -1.86 10.90 17.97
N VAL A 82 -2.58 10.73 19.08
CA VAL A 82 -3.61 9.72 19.23
C VAL A 82 -4.82 10.10 18.37
N ALA A 83 -5.29 11.33 18.44
CA ALA A 83 -6.37 11.82 17.60
C ALA A 83 -6.00 11.74 16.09
N GLU A 84 -4.77 12.12 15.75
CA GLU A 84 -4.29 12.05 14.36
C GLU A 84 -4.19 10.60 13.82
N SER A 85 -4.03 9.60 14.68
CA SER A 85 -4.01 8.19 14.25
C SER A 85 -5.33 7.71 13.63
N HIS A 86 -6.44 8.37 13.89
CA HIS A 86 -7.75 8.07 13.28
C HIS A 86 -7.90 8.60 11.85
N ARG A 87 -6.99 9.44 11.38
CA ARG A 87 -7.00 9.96 10.01
C ARG A 87 -6.41 8.95 9.03
N ASN A 88 -6.74 9.14 7.77
CA ASN A 88 -6.13 8.41 6.67
C ASN A 88 -5.89 9.35 5.48
N HIS A 89 -5.00 8.94 4.61
CA HIS A 89 -4.75 9.56 3.32
C HIS A 89 -4.73 8.46 2.27
N LEU A 90 -5.90 7.87 2.00
CA LEU A 90 -6.02 6.68 1.16
C LEU A 90 -5.63 6.98 -0.28
N LEU A 91 -4.55 6.36 -0.75
CA LEU A 91 -4.02 6.48 -2.11
C LEU A 91 -4.17 5.18 -2.90
N TYR A 92 -4.21 4.04 -2.21
CA TYR A 92 -4.17 2.73 -2.82
C TYR A 92 -5.15 1.77 -2.15
N VAL A 93 -5.82 0.97 -2.95
CA VAL A 93 -6.67 -0.12 -2.46
C VAL A 93 -6.30 -1.41 -3.17
N SER A 94 -6.01 -2.47 -2.43
CA SER A 94 -5.89 -3.81 -2.97
C SER A 94 -7.19 -4.57 -2.72
N LEU A 95 -7.88 -4.96 -3.78
CA LEU A 95 -9.06 -5.81 -3.73
C LEU A 95 -8.66 -7.20 -4.21
N GLU A 96 -8.53 -8.15 -3.30
CA GLU A 96 -8.37 -9.55 -3.64
C GLU A 96 -9.73 -10.12 -4.02
N THR A 97 -9.98 -10.28 -5.31
CA THR A 97 -11.31 -10.68 -5.80
C THR A 97 -11.53 -12.18 -5.77
N CYS A 98 -10.45 -12.96 -5.70
CA CYS A 98 -10.47 -14.40 -5.48
C CYS A 98 -9.19 -14.83 -4.75
N THR A 99 -9.20 -16.02 -4.13
CA THR A 99 -8.02 -16.60 -3.44
C THR A 99 -7.19 -17.52 -4.35
N SER A 100 -7.50 -17.57 -5.63
CA SER A 100 -6.93 -18.55 -6.56
C SER A 100 -5.76 -17.99 -7.36
N CYS A 101 -4.77 -18.85 -7.61
CA CYS A 101 -3.71 -18.65 -8.59
C CYS A 101 -3.47 -19.98 -9.32
N ASN A 102 -3.18 -19.92 -10.61
CA ASN A 102 -2.88 -21.09 -11.43
C ASN A 102 -1.38 -21.43 -11.47
N HIS A 103 -0.51 -20.58 -10.94
CA HIS A 103 0.90 -20.87 -10.75
C HIS A 103 1.18 -21.43 -9.34
N ARG A 104 2.37 -22.03 -9.17
CA ARG A 104 2.81 -22.66 -7.92
C ARG A 104 4.22 -22.21 -7.57
N CYS A 105 4.41 -20.87 -7.49
CA CYS A 105 5.69 -20.27 -7.17
C CYS A 105 6.11 -20.67 -5.75
N PRO A 106 7.32 -21.22 -5.53
CA PRO A 106 7.74 -21.74 -4.23
C PRO A 106 7.90 -20.66 -3.14
N PHE A 107 8.07 -19.41 -3.57
CA PHE A 107 8.14 -18.25 -2.67
C PHE A 107 6.78 -17.61 -2.36
N CYS A 108 5.69 -18.11 -2.93
CA CYS A 108 4.34 -17.55 -2.73
C CYS A 108 3.55 -18.38 -1.72
N PRO A 109 2.99 -17.78 -0.67
CA PRO A 109 2.20 -18.52 0.32
C PRO A 109 1.00 -19.24 -0.26
N VAL A 110 0.39 -18.71 -1.32
CA VAL A 110 -0.72 -19.38 -2.05
C VAL A 110 -0.34 -20.77 -2.57
N SER A 111 0.94 -20.99 -2.83
CA SER A 111 1.43 -22.29 -3.32
C SER A 111 1.80 -23.25 -2.21
N VAL A 112 2.27 -22.71 -1.09
CA VAL A 112 2.82 -23.48 0.03
C VAL A 112 1.72 -23.87 1.02
N ASP A 113 0.84 -22.91 1.32
CA ASP A 113 -0.28 -23.09 2.25
C ASP A 113 -1.53 -22.41 1.67
N PRO A 114 -2.17 -23.04 0.68
CA PRO A 114 -3.31 -22.44 -0.03
C PRO A 114 -4.53 -22.30 0.89
N ARG A 115 -5.13 -21.12 0.88
CA ARG A 115 -6.43 -20.87 1.53
C ARG A 115 -7.56 -21.54 0.76
N ASP A 116 -8.73 -21.67 1.39
CA ASP A 116 -9.96 -22.10 0.72
C ASP A 116 -10.25 -21.25 -0.51
N LYS A 117 -10.84 -21.88 -1.52
CA LYS A 117 -11.19 -21.19 -2.77
C LYS A 117 -12.41 -20.32 -2.57
N GLU A 118 -12.19 -19.01 -2.61
CA GLU A 118 -13.21 -17.99 -2.51
C GLU A 118 -13.21 -17.10 -3.76
N VAL A 119 -14.39 -16.65 -4.15
CA VAL A 119 -14.59 -15.62 -5.18
C VAL A 119 -15.56 -14.60 -4.60
N MET A 120 -15.13 -13.35 -4.51
CA MET A 120 -16.00 -12.25 -4.08
C MET A 120 -17.22 -12.12 -5.00
N SER A 121 -18.43 -11.98 -4.47
CA SER A 121 -19.59 -11.76 -5.32
C SER A 121 -19.51 -10.42 -6.06
N GLN A 122 -20.21 -10.30 -7.20
CA GLN A 122 -20.19 -9.05 -7.99
C GLN A 122 -20.88 -7.92 -7.24
N GLU A 123 -21.94 -8.23 -6.52
CA GLU A 123 -22.70 -7.25 -5.71
C GLU A 123 -21.83 -6.67 -4.61
N LEU A 124 -21.10 -7.53 -3.87
CA LEU A 124 -20.18 -7.11 -2.82
C LEU A 124 -19.05 -6.27 -3.39
N PHE A 125 -18.43 -6.71 -4.48
CA PHE A 125 -17.38 -5.95 -5.17
C PHE A 125 -17.86 -4.55 -5.57
N THR A 126 -19.03 -4.46 -6.20
CA THR A 126 -19.60 -3.20 -6.66
C THR A 126 -19.86 -2.26 -5.47
N SER A 127 -20.46 -2.80 -4.39
CA SER A 127 -20.70 -2.04 -3.16
C SER A 127 -19.41 -1.50 -2.53
N LEU A 128 -18.35 -2.33 -2.48
CA LEU A 128 -17.05 -1.91 -1.95
C LEU A 128 -16.43 -0.81 -2.81
N VAL A 129 -16.49 -0.93 -4.14
CA VAL A 129 -15.98 0.09 -5.06
C VAL A 129 -16.71 1.43 -4.87
N ASP A 130 -18.03 1.40 -4.70
CA ASP A 130 -18.82 2.61 -4.45
C ASP A 130 -18.44 3.27 -3.11
N GLN A 131 -18.25 2.48 -2.05
CA GLN A 131 -17.80 2.98 -0.74
C GLN A 131 -16.36 3.55 -0.80
N ILE A 132 -15.46 2.97 -1.60
CA ILE A 132 -14.11 3.49 -1.80
C ILE A 132 -14.16 4.86 -2.49
N VAL A 133 -14.99 5.00 -3.52
CA VAL A 133 -15.19 6.29 -4.20
C VAL A 133 -15.76 7.34 -3.26
N GLU A 134 -16.71 6.96 -2.40
CA GLU A 134 -17.29 7.85 -1.39
C GLU A 134 -16.27 8.29 -0.34
N ALA A 135 -15.47 7.35 0.18
CA ALA A 135 -14.52 7.60 1.26
C ALA A 135 -13.26 8.36 0.82
N ALA A 136 -12.78 8.17 -0.41
CA ALA A 136 -11.48 8.67 -0.85
C ALA A 136 -11.46 9.34 -2.24
N GLY A 137 -12.59 9.38 -2.93
CA GLY A 137 -12.69 9.95 -4.26
C GLY A 137 -12.13 9.03 -5.37
N ARG A 138 -11.92 9.60 -6.57
CA ARG A 138 -11.54 8.83 -7.77
C ARG A 138 -10.04 8.79 -8.05
N ASN A 139 -9.22 9.42 -7.24
CA ASN A 139 -7.76 9.42 -7.42
C ASN A 139 -7.07 8.23 -6.76
N VAL A 140 -7.83 7.38 -6.09
CA VAL A 140 -7.34 6.16 -5.45
C VAL A 140 -7.04 5.10 -6.50
N VAL A 141 -5.82 4.57 -6.50
CA VAL A 141 -5.41 3.48 -7.39
C VAL A 141 -5.89 2.15 -6.85
N VAL A 142 -6.68 1.42 -7.62
CA VAL A 142 -7.19 0.10 -7.24
C VAL A 142 -6.35 -1.01 -7.87
N PHE A 143 -5.78 -1.87 -7.02
CA PHE A 143 -5.08 -3.09 -7.41
C PHE A 143 -6.03 -4.29 -7.29
N LEU A 144 -6.20 -5.03 -8.37
CA LEU A 144 -6.94 -6.31 -8.37
C LEU A 144 -6.05 -7.51 -8.00
N SER A 145 -4.87 -7.23 -7.47
CA SER A 145 -3.86 -8.23 -7.11
C SER A 145 -3.50 -8.11 -5.63
N ASN A 146 -3.47 -9.24 -4.95
CA ASN A 146 -2.87 -9.40 -3.63
C ASN A 146 -2.23 -10.80 -3.54
N TYR A 147 -2.96 -11.77 -3.02
CA TYR A 147 -2.59 -13.20 -2.99
C TYR A 147 -3.42 -14.01 -3.99
N ASN A 148 -3.53 -13.52 -5.21
CA ASN A 148 -4.30 -14.13 -6.30
C ASN A 148 -3.61 -13.89 -7.65
N GLU A 149 -4.05 -14.62 -8.66
CA GLU A 149 -3.88 -14.23 -10.05
C GLU A 149 -5.20 -13.59 -10.52
N PRO A 150 -5.25 -12.28 -10.79
CA PRO A 150 -6.51 -11.61 -11.09
C PRO A 150 -7.21 -12.15 -12.34
N THR A 151 -6.44 -12.61 -13.33
CA THR A 151 -7.00 -13.11 -14.60
C THR A 151 -7.66 -14.49 -14.50
N VAL A 152 -7.52 -15.21 -13.37
CA VAL A 152 -8.26 -16.46 -13.12
C VAL A 152 -9.61 -16.22 -12.43
N ASP A 153 -9.87 -15.02 -11.94
CA ASP A 153 -11.20 -14.64 -11.46
C ASP A 153 -12.21 -14.73 -12.64
N PRO A 154 -13.27 -15.53 -12.53
CA PRO A 154 -14.26 -15.66 -13.59
C PRO A 154 -14.98 -14.35 -13.92
N LEU A 155 -14.96 -13.39 -12.99
CA LEU A 155 -15.59 -12.08 -13.14
C LEU A 155 -14.58 -10.95 -13.44
N PHE A 156 -13.34 -11.27 -13.80
CA PHE A 156 -12.27 -10.29 -13.97
C PHE A 156 -12.62 -9.15 -14.93
N GLU A 157 -13.17 -9.47 -16.10
CA GLU A 157 -13.56 -8.44 -17.10
C GLU A 157 -14.68 -7.56 -16.56
N GLU A 158 -15.63 -8.14 -15.83
CA GLU A 158 -16.73 -7.40 -15.19
C GLU A 158 -16.20 -6.49 -14.06
N ARG A 159 -15.20 -6.94 -13.29
CA ARG A 159 -14.50 -6.11 -12.29
C ARG A 159 -13.84 -4.90 -12.96
N CYS A 160 -13.10 -5.15 -14.06
CA CYS A 160 -12.47 -4.07 -14.83
C CYS A 160 -13.50 -3.07 -15.32
N ARG A 161 -14.64 -3.54 -15.88
CA ARG A 161 -15.73 -2.68 -16.37
C ARG A 161 -16.25 -1.77 -15.24
N VAL A 162 -16.58 -2.35 -14.09
CA VAL A 162 -17.10 -1.60 -12.94
C VAL A 162 -16.14 -0.50 -12.49
N LEU A 163 -14.83 -0.80 -12.41
CA LEU A 163 -13.81 0.18 -12.00
C LEU A 163 -13.63 1.30 -13.04
N PHE A 164 -13.56 0.96 -14.31
CA PHE A 164 -13.40 1.94 -15.38
C PHE A 164 -14.61 2.87 -15.51
N GLU A 165 -15.84 2.34 -15.40
CA GLU A 165 -17.07 3.15 -15.41
C GLU A 165 -17.13 4.15 -14.26
N ARG A 166 -16.48 3.85 -13.11
CA ARG A 166 -16.36 4.77 -11.98
C ARG A 166 -15.18 5.75 -12.09
N GLY A 167 -14.39 5.63 -13.16
CA GLY A 167 -13.23 6.49 -13.44
C GLY A 167 -12.08 6.26 -12.45
N LEU A 168 -11.94 5.06 -11.89
CA LEU A 168 -10.86 4.72 -10.99
C LEU A 168 -9.61 4.29 -11.78
N PRO A 169 -8.40 4.74 -11.39
CA PRO A 169 -7.14 4.20 -11.90
C PRO A 169 -6.98 2.75 -11.45
N VAL A 170 -6.89 1.81 -12.38
CA VAL A 170 -6.79 0.37 -12.11
C VAL A 170 -5.39 -0.13 -12.40
N SER A 171 -4.82 -0.90 -11.48
CA SER A 171 -3.52 -1.54 -11.63
C SER A 171 -3.63 -3.06 -11.43
N ILE A 172 -2.90 -3.82 -12.21
CA ILE A 172 -2.78 -5.27 -12.03
C ILE A 172 -1.33 -5.73 -12.07
N LEU A 173 -1.05 -6.77 -11.31
CA LEU A 173 0.12 -7.62 -11.47
C LEU A 173 -0.39 -9.02 -11.82
N THR A 174 0.06 -9.58 -12.95
CA THR A 174 -0.44 -10.85 -13.48
C THR A 174 0.71 -11.72 -13.99
N ASN A 175 0.52 -13.02 -13.98
CA ASN A 175 1.41 -13.96 -14.65
C ASN A 175 1.14 -14.07 -16.18
N ALA A 176 0.14 -13.34 -16.69
CA ALA A 176 -0.29 -13.26 -18.08
C ALA A 176 -0.71 -14.58 -18.75
N SER A 177 -0.78 -15.70 -18.03
CA SER A 177 -1.17 -16.99 -18.63
C SER A 177 -2.60 -17.03 -19.14
N HIS A 178 -3.50 -16.18 -18.59
CA HIS A 178 -4.89 -16.02 -18.98
C HIS A 178 -5.21 -14.61 -19.51
N LEU A 179 -4.19 -13.85 -19.87
CA LEU A 179 -4.33 -12.54 -20.50
C LEU A 179 -3.88 -12.64 -21.97
N ASP A 180 -4.65 -13.36 -22.75
CA ASP A 180 -4.43 -13.47 -24.19
C ASP A 180 -4.81 -12.16 -24.93
N PRO A 181 -4.34 -11.96 -26.19
CA PRO A 181 -4.60 -10.74 -26.95
C PRO A 181 -6.09 -10.46 -27.20
N GLU A 182 -6.93 -11.49 -27.32
CA GLU A 182 -8.38 -11.32 -27.53
C GLU A 182 -9.05 -10.80 -26.26
N ARG A 183 -8.70 -11.35 -25.11
CA ARG A 183 -9.16 -10.88 -23.81
C ARG A 183 -8.69 -9.46 -23.54
N ALA A 184 -7.43 -9.16 -23.79
CA ALA A 184 -6.89 -7.81 -23.68
C ALA A 184 -7.66 -6.82 -24.58
N ALA A 185 -7.96 -7.19 -25.83
CA ALA A 185 -8.73 -6.34 -26.74
C ALA A 185 -10.19 -6.11 -26.30
N ARG A 186 -10.80 -7.05 -25.56
CA ARG A 186 -12.11 -6.81 -24.93
C ARG A 186 -12.02 -5.81 -23.78
N ILE A 187 -10.97 -5.93 -22.96
CA ILE A 187 -10.73 -5.00 -21.84
C ILE A 187 -10.42 -3.58 -22.35
N GLU A 188 -9.58 -3.46 -23.39
CA GLU A 188 -9.25 -2.16 -24.02
C GLU A 188 -10.49 -1.41 -24.55
N LYS A 189 -11.55 -2.08 -24.92
CA LYS A 189 -12.83 -1.47 -25.31
C LYS A 189 -13.62 -0.89 -24.14
N MET A 190 -13.38 -1.39 -22.93
CA MET A 190 -14.04 -0.93 -21.70
C MET A 190 -13.28 0.21 -21.02
N GLY A 191 -11.95 0.23 -21.16
CA GLY A 191 -11.09 1.20 -20.54
C GLY A 191 -9.62 0.84 -20.66
N ARG A 192 -8.79 1.56 -19.92
CA ARG A 192 -7.33 1.40 -19.92
C ARG A 192 -6.82 1.33 -18.50
N PHE A 193 -5.92 0.40 -18.23
CA PHE A 193 -5.27 0.31 -16.93
C PHE A 193 -4.34 1.51 -16.67
N ARG A 194 -4.18 1.89 -15.44
CA ARG A 194 -3.10 2.78 -14.99
C ARG A 194 -1.75 2.07 -15.10
N TYR A 195 -1.71 0.81 -14.66
CA TYR A 195 -0.48 0.00 -14.69
C TYR A 195 -0.80 -1.47 -14.93
N VAL A 196 -0.02 -2.10 -15.79
CA VAL A 196 0.02 -3.57 -15.97
C VAL A 196 1.44 -4.07 -15.78
N GLY A 197 1.65 -4.83 -14.70
CA GLY A 197 2.90 -5.56 -14.47
C GLY A 197 2.72 -7.02 -14.83
N ILE A 198 3.60 -7.57 -15.67
CA ILE A 198 3.62 -8.98 -16.01
C ILE A 198 4.78 -9.65 -15.28
N ASN A 199 4.47 -10.61 -14.41
CA ASN A 199 5.49 -11.40 -13.71
C ASN A 199 6.04 -12.48 -14.64
N LEU A 200 7.20 -12.23 -15.22
CA LEU A 200 7.93 -13.13 -16.09
C LEU A 200 9.40 -13.16 -15.65
N PRO A 201 9.79 -14.11 -14.78
CA PRO A 201 11.10 -14.09 -14.14
C PRO A 201 12.25 -14.51 -15.05
N THR A 202 11.98 -15.27 -16.11
CA THR A 202 13.00 -15.83 -17.02
C THR A 202 12.41 -16.24 -18.35
N LEU A 203 13.25 -16.37 -19.38
CA LEU A 203 12.91 -16.99 -20.68
C LEU A 203 13.41 -18.43 -20.80
N ASP A 204 14.08 -18.96 -19.78
CA ASP A 204 14.52 -20.35 -19.71
C ASP A 204 13.40 -21.25 -19.19
N PRO A 205 12.97 -22.31 -19.95
CA PRO A 205 11.84 -23.15 -19.56
C PRO A 205 12.05 -23.93 -18.26
N GLU A 206 13.28 -24.40 -17.99
CA GLU A 206 13.57 -25.19 -16.78
C GLU A 206 13.56 -24.27 -15.55
N ARG A 207 14.17 -23.10 -15.66
CA ARG A 207 14.16 -22.10 -14.61
C ARG A 207 12.75 -21.53 -14.38
N TYR A 208 11.96 -21.33 -15.43
CA TYR A 208 10.57 -20.93 -15.33
C TYR A 208 9.73 -21.96 -14.54
N LEU A 209 9.91 -23.25 -14.85
CA LEU A 209 9.26 -24.33 -14.10
C LEU A 209 9.66 -24.31 -12.62
N GLN A 210 10.94 -24.06 -12.31
CA GLN A 210 11.42 -23.94 -10.92
C GLN A 210 10.79 -22.75 -10.20
N MET A 211 10.66 -21.61 -10.86
CA MET A 211 10.18 -20.37 -10.26
C MET A 211 8.65 -20.24 -10.23
N HIS A 212 7.94 -20.79 -11.21
CA HIS A 212 6.48 -20.65 -11.34
C HIS A 212 5.69 -21.95 -11.15
N GLY A 213 6.39 -23.09 -11.08
CA GLY A 213 5.78 -24.41 -10.87
C GLY A 213 4.89 -24.86 -12.01
N THR A 214 5.03 -24.28 -13.20
CA THR A 214 4.23 -24.64 -14.40
C THR A 214 5.11 -24.67 -15.66
N LYS A 215 4.60 -25.31 -16.73
CA LYS A 215 5.29 -25.44 -18.03
C LYS A 215 4.67 -24.52 -19.10
N ASP A 216 4.01 -23.46 -18.73
CA ASP A 216 3.26 -22.62 -19.67
C ASP A 216 4.02 -21.38 -20.18
N LEU A 217 5.36 -21.37 -20.07
CA LEU A 217 6.21 -20.26 -20.52
C LEU A 217 5.93 -19.84 -21.97
N GLU A 218 5.85 -20.80 -22.90
CA GLU A 218 5.60 -20.49 -24.32
C GLU A 218 4.27 -19.76 -24.50
N ARG A 219 3.22 -20.19 -23.80
CA ARG A 219 1.92 -19.53 -23.81
C ARG A 219 2.01 -18.12 -23.25
N VAL A 220 2.69 -17.94 -22.13
CA VAL A 220 2.88 -16.61 -21.51
C VAL A 220 3.64 -15.69 -22.46
N ILE A 221 4.72 -16.16 -23.08
CA ILE A 221 5.48 -15.38 -24.07
C ILE A 221 4.60 -15.02 -25.27
N ALA A 222 3.83 -15.96 -25.81
CA ALA A 222 2.93 -15.72 -26.93
C ALA A 222 1.85 -14.68 -26.57
N ASN A 223 1.28 -14.77 -25.37
CA ASN A 223 0.34 -13.78 -24.88
C ASN A 223 1.00 -12.39 -24.83
N VAL A 224 2.16 -12.26 -24.16
CA VAL A 224 2.85 -10.97 -24.01
C VAL A 224 3.27 -10.40 -25.36
N ASP A 225 3.75 -11.21 -26.30
CA ASP A 225 4.12 -10.80 -27.66
C ASP A 225 2.90 -10.25 -28.43
N GLY A 226 1.72 -10.77 -28.16
CA GLY A 226 0.47 -10.33 -28.79
C GLY A 226 -0.22 -9.12 -28.12
N LEU A 227 0.20 -8.73 -26.92
CA LEU A 227 -0.37 -7.60 -26.22
C LEU A 227 0.11 -6.26 -26.84
N ARG A 228 -0.81 -5.30 -26.90
CA ARG A 228 -0.51 -3.92 -27.29
C ARG A 228 -0.26 -3.08 -26.03
N ALA A 229 0.97 -3.12 -25.53
CA ALA A 229 1.33 -2.52 -24.24
C ALA A 229 0.74 -1.12 -24.01
N ARG A 230 0.95 -0.20 -24.96
CA ARG A 230 0.48 1.20 -24.87
C ARG A 230 -1.03 1.39 -24.99
N ALA A 231 -1.75 0.44 -25.59
CA ALA A 231 -3.21 0.48 -25.66
C ALA A 231 -3.81 -0.08 -24.35
N LEU A 232 -3.18 -1.13 -23.80
CA LEU A 232 -3.65 -1.82 -22.61
C LEU A 232 -3.54 -0.97 -21.34
N ALA A 233 -2.42 -0.23 -21.17
CA ALA A 233 -2.17 0.55 -19.96
C ALA A 233 -1.39 1.84 -20.23
N GLU A 234 -1.45 2.78 -19.28
CA GLU A 234 -0.60 3.98 -19.27
C GLU A 234 0.86 3.62 -19.04
N GLU A 235 1.07 2.71 -18.08
CA GLU A 235 2.38 2.17 -17.75
C GLU A 235 2.35 0.64 -17.83
N THR A 236 3.35 0.05 -18.48
CA THR A 236 3.49 -1.41 -18.59
C THR A 236 4.89 -1.85 -18.21
N ALA A 237 5.00 -2.94 -17.48
CA ALA A 237 6.29 -3.50 -17.11
C ALA A 237 6.31 -5.03 -17.15
N ILE A 238 7.45 -5.60 -17.53
CA ILE A 238 7.81 -6.97 -17.19
C ILE A 238 8.53 -6.94 -15.84
N VAL A 239 7.94 -7.61 -14.88
CA VAL A 239 8.49 -7.76 -13.53
C VAL A 239 9.33 -9.03 -13.47
N VAL A 240 10.63 -8.87 -13.26
CA VAL A 240 11.59 -9.97 -13.18
C VAL A 240 11.94 -10.18 -11.71
N LEU A 241 11.32 -11.20 -11.10
CA LEU A 241 11.62 -11.59 -9.71
C LEU A 241 12.86 -12.49 -9.67
N GLY A 242 13.71 -12.32 -8.65
CA GLY A 242 14.87 -13.17 -8.42
C GLY A 242 15.63 -12.80 -7.16
N ASP A 243 16.76 -13.46 -6.93
CA ASP A 243 17.56 -13.34 -5.69
C ASP A 243 18.73 -12.35 -5.81
N GLU A 244 18.77 -11.51 -6.86
CA GLU A 244 19.83 -10.56 -7.17
C GLU A 244 21.19 -11.23 -7.49
N ASP A 245 21.17 -12.51 -7.75
CA ASP A 245 22.32 -13.31 -8.15
C ASP A 245 22.70 -13.12 -9.64
N GLU A 246 23.69 -13.86 -10.11
CA GLU A 246 24.13 -13.79 -11.50
C GLU A 246 23.07 -14.34 -12.48
N ALA A 247 22.31 -15.37 -12.07
CA ALA A 247 21.24 -15.93 -12.89
C ALA A 247 20.10 -14.90 -13.07
N HIS A 248 19.72 -14.20 -12.00
CA HIS A 248 18.74 -13.13 -12.08
C HIS A 248 19.20 -11.99 -13.00
N ARG A 249 20.48 -11.59 -12.93
CA ARG A 249 21.02 -10.57 -13.86
C ARG A 249 20.98 -11.01 -15.31
N ARG A 250 21.27 -12.29 -15.61
CA ARG A 250 21.15 -12.85 -16.98
C ARG A 250 19.69 -12.84 -17.44
N ASP A 251 18.75 -13.24 -16.59
CA ASP A 251 17.31 -13.22 -16.91
C ASP A 251 16.84 -11.80 -17.24
N VAL A 252 17.21 -10.82 -16.42
CA VAL A 252 16.90 -9.41 -16.65
C VAL A 252 17.43 -8.93 -17.99
N ALA A 253 18.68 -9.27 -18.34
CA ALA A 253 19.30 -8.88 -19.62
C ALA A 253 18.56 -9.49 -20.82
N ALA A 254 18.25 -10.79 -20.78
CA ALA A 254 17.52 -11.48 -21.84
C ALA A 254 16.10 -10.94 -22.04
N ILE A 255 15.40 -10.63 -20.93
CA ILE A 255 14.04 -10.07 -20.98
C ILE A 255 14.07 -8.64 -21.51
N ARG A 256 15.04 -7.82 -21.13
CA ARG A 256 15.25 -6.48 -21.70
C ARG A 256 15.46 -6.52 -23.20
N GLU A 257 16.41 -7.33 -23.66
CA GLU A 257 16.70 -7.49 -25.09
C GLU A 257 15.43 -7.82 -25.89
N ARG A 258 14.55 -8.68 -25.34
CA ARG A 258 13.34 -9.11 -26.02
C ARG A 258 12.22 -8.09 -25.97
N PHE A 259 11.95 -7.48 -24.82
CA PHE A 259 10.67 -6.79 -24.57
C PHE A 259 10.77 -5.24 -24.53
N GLU A 260 11.93 -4.65 -24.19
CA GLU A 260 12.08 -3.19 -24.26
C GLU A 260 11.85 -2.62 -25.68
N PRO A 261 12.32 -3.26 -26.78
CA PRO A 261 12.01 -2.78 -28.12
C PRO A 261 10.51 -2.81 -28.48
N ARG A 262 9.71 -3.56 -27.73
CA ARG A 262 8.25 -3.67 -27.87
C ARG A 262 7.46 -2.70 -26.97
N GLY A 263 8.17 -1.83 -26.25
CA GLY A 263 7.59 -0.80 -25.40
C GLY A 263 7.23 -1.27 -23.98
N TRP A 264 7.78 -2.38 -23.53
CA TRP A 264 7.70 -2.82 -22.15
C TRP A 264 8.88 -2.27 -21.34
N ASP A 265 8.58 -1.69 -20.18
CA ASP A 265 9.61 -1.43 -19.18
C ASP A 265 10.02 -2.74 -18.49
N VAL A 266 11.28 -2.91 -18.08
CA VAL A 266 11.76 -4.13 -17.41
C VAL A 266 12.27 -3.79 -16.02
N LYS A 267 11.52 -4.26 -15.01
CA LYS A 267 11.76 -3.96 -13.60
C LYS A 267 12.24 -5.19 -12.84
N PRO A 268 13.53 -5.26 -12.47
CA PRO A 268 14.02 -6.30 -11.58
C PRO A 268 13.53 -6.06 -10.15
N PHE A 269 13.08 -7.12 -9.48
CA PHE A 269 12.72 -7.10 -8.07
C PHE A 269 13.33 -8.29 -7.35
N LYS A 270 13.80 -8.04 -6.14
CA LYS A 270 14.20 -9.09 -5.22
C LYS A 270 13.00 -9.82 -4.65
N ILE A 271 13.10 -11.16 -4.57
CA ILE A 271 12.15 -11.95 -3.79
C ILE A 271 12.32 -11.58 -2.32
N ARG A 272 11.21 -11.21 -1.66
CA ARG A 272 11.20 -10.70 -0.30
C ARG A 272 10.57 -11.68 0.67
N SER A 273 11.06 -11.69 1.91
CA SER A 273 10.41 -12.41 3.00
C SER A 273 9.06 -11.79 3.32
N ARG A 274 8.09 -12.64 3.67
CA ARG A 274 6.77 -12.22 4.14
C ARG A 274 6.57 -12.70 5.57
N PRO A 275 6.52 -11.80 6.56
CA PRO A 275 6.55 -12.16 7.97
C PRO A 275 5.45 -13.10 8.42
N SER A 276 4.27 -13.07 7.80
CA SER A 276 3.17 -13.97 8.17
C SER A 276 3.26 -15.34 7.54
N SER A 277 4.07 -15.54 6.49
CA SER A 277 4.06 -16.81 5.75
C SER A 277 5.30 -17.68 5.96
N GLY A 278 6.42 -17.12 6.40
CA GLY A 278 7.66 -17.84 6.75
C GLY A 278 8.23 -18.78 5.69
N THR A 279 7.81 -18.62 4.42
CA THR A 279 7.84 -19.70 3.44
C THR A 279 9.10 -19.78 2.59
N TYR A 280 9.82 -18.69 2.39
CA TYR A 280 10.94 -18.70 1.44
C TYR A 280 12.25 -18.19 2.02
N LEU A 281 12.20 -17.09 2.73
CA LEU A 281 13.37 -16.50 3.38
C LEU A 281 13.18 -16.49 4.90
N PRO A 282 14.28 -16.59 5.67
CA PRO A 282 14.19 -16.46 7.12
C PRO A 282 13.64 -15.09 7.52
N GLU A 283 12.81 -15.08 8.54
CA GLU A 283 12.30 -13.83 9.10
C GLU A 283 13.45 -12.99 9.69
N PRO A 284 13.42 -11.67 9.50
CA PRO A 284 14.35 -10.78 10.18
C PRO A 284 14.18 -10.85 11.72
N PRO A 285 15.22 -10.55 12.50
CA PRO A 285 15.08 -10.45 13.94
C PRO A 285 14.07 -9.35 14.30
N PRO A 286 13.32 -9.51 15.42
CA PRO A 286 12.29 -8.56 15.79
C PRO A 286 12.90 -7.20 16.16
N LYS A 287 12.36 -6.14 15.55
CA LYS A 287 12.70 -4.75 15.86
C LYS A 287 12.26 -4.39 17.28
N LYS A 288 13.11 -3.68 18.01
CA LYS A 288 12.85 -3.26 19.39
C LYS A 288 11.84 -2.12 19.45
N ARG A 289 12.01 -1.11 18.58
CA ARG A 289 11.13 0.06 18.51
C ARG A 289 10.75 0.32 17.07
N LEU A 290 9.46 0.42 16.82
CA LEU A 290 8.92 0.76 15.51
C LEU A 290 8.83 2.28 15.34
N ARG A 291 9.05 2.75 14.09
CA ARG A 291 9.02 4.17 13.73
C ARG A 291 8.31 4.44 12.40
N GLY A 292 7.59 3.48 11.88
CA GLY A 292 6.85 3.64 10.64
C GLY A 292 7.00 2.47 9.67
N CYS A 293 6.47 2.68 8.47
CA CYS A 293 6.51 1.75 7.36
C CYS A 293 6.79 2.52 6.07
N GLU A 294 7.81 2.10 5.31
CA GLU A 294 8.24 2.77 4.06
C GLU A 294 7.79 2.07 2.78
N LEU A 295 6.96 1.03 2.88
CA LEU A 295 6.48 0.30 1.71
C LEU A 295 5.47 1.12 0.92
N MET A 296 5.89 1.71 -0.20
CA MET A 296 5.07 2.58 -1.06
C MET A 296 4.38 3.70 -0.25
N GLY A 297 5.16 4.52 0.46
CA GLY A 297 4.64 5.52 1.39
C GLY A 297 4.42 4.94 2.78
N SER A 298 3.19 4.82 3.23
CA SER A 298 2.83 4.21 4.50
C SER A 298 1.63 3.27 4.36
N ARG A 299 1.84 1.96 4.49
CA ARG A 299 0.73 1.00 4.41
C ARG A 299 -0.42 1.33 5.38
N PRO A 300 -0.19 1.62 6.66
CA PRO A 300 -1.28 1.88 7.59
C PRO A 300 -2.11 3.14 7.30
N PHE A 301 -1.54 4.14 6.64
CA PHE A 301 -2.23 5.40 6.36
C PHE A 301 -2.77 5.52 4.93
N GLU A 302 -2.05 4.94 3.97
CA GLU A 302 -2.27 5.21 2.55
C GLU A 302 -2.85 4.03 1.78
N HIS A 303 -2.97 2.86 2.43
CA HIS A 303 -3.47 1.65 1.77
C HIS A 303 -4.62 1.00 2.53
N LEU A 304 -5.58 0.48 1.77
CA LEU A 304 -6.59 -0.45 2.25
C LEU A 304 -6.39 -1.79 1.55
N HIS A 305 -6.30 -2.88 2.33
CA HIS A 305 -6.19 -4.23 1.80
C HIS A 305 -7.45 -5.01 2.16
N VAL A 306 -8.19 -5.47 1.14
CA VAL A 306 -9.45 -6.21 1.29
C VAL A 306 -9.27 -7.60 0.71
N THR A 307 -9.55 -8.62 1.51
CA THR A 307 -9.49 -10.03 1.12
C THR A 307 -10.72 -10.45 0.33
N ALA A 308 -10.68 -11.62 -0.32
CA ALA A 308 -11.80 -12.16 -1.10
C ALA A 308 -13.07 -12.38 -0.24
N THR A 309 -12.92 -12.50 1.07
CA THR A 309 -14.02 -12.61 2.05
C THR A 309 -14.51 -11.27 2.60
N ALA A 310 -14.00 -10.15 2.06
CA ALA A 310 -14.27 -8.77 2.48
C ALA A 310 -13.75 -8.40 3.87
N LYS A 311 -12.83 -9.16 4.43
CA LYS A 311 -12.07 -8.70 5.59
C LYS A 311 -11.04 -7.68 5.15
N ALA A 312 -10.88 -6.63 5.93
CA ALA A 312 -9.77 -5.72 5.77
C ALA A 312 -8.61 -6.13 6.68
N VAL A 313 -7.40 -6.17 6.13
CA VAL A 313 -6.16 -6.47 6.86
C VAL A 313 -5.22 -5.26 6.82
N LEU A 314 -4.32 -5.18 7.79
CA LEU A 314 -3.40 -4.04 7.89
C LEU A 314 -2.56 -3.85 6.63
N CYS A 315 -2.10 -4.94 6.01
CA CYS A 315 -1.10 -4.84 4.95
C CYS A 315 -1.04 -6.13 4.12
N CYS A 316 -0.53 -6.03 2.89
CA CYS A 316 -0.26 -7.17 2.01
C CYS A 316 0.83 -8.13 2.52
N GLN A 317 1.45 -7.88 3.66
CA GLN A 317 2.38 -8.82 4.29
C GLN A 317 1.66 -9.83 5.20
N ASP A 318 0.37 -9.65 5.45
CA ASP A 318 -0.46 -10.49 6.31
C ASP A 318 -1.28 -11.50 5.50
N TYR A 319 -0.65 -12.59 5.09
CA TYR A 319 -1.32 -13.66 4.33
C TYR A 319 -2.38 -14.39 5.15
N TYR A 320 -2.11 -14.62 6.44
CA TYR A 320 -3.01 -15.39 7.32
C TYR A 320 -4.10 -14.54 7.98
N GLU A 321 -4.23 -13.26 7.60
CA GLU A 321 -5.25 -12.35 8.14
C GLU A 321 -5.18 -12.21 9.68
N ILE A 322 -3.96 -12.27 10.24
CA ILE A 322 -3.71 -12.19 11.69
C ILE A 322 -4.07 -10.80 12.23
N LEU A 323 -3.80 -9.76 11.43
CA LEU A 323 -4.11 -8.37 11.75
C LEU A 323 -5.35 -7.91 10.99
N THR A 324 -6.47 -8.62 11.18
CA THR A 324 -7.77 -8.19 10.64
C THR A 324 -8.20 -6.89 11.33
N VAL A 325 -8.44 -5.87 10.53
CA VAL A 325 -8.87 -4.54 10.97
C VAL A 325 -10.39 -4.48 11.16
N GLY A 326 -11.12 -5.18 10.30
CA GLY A 326 -12.58 -5.27 10.35
C GLY A 326 -13.16 -6.09 9.19
N ASP A 327 -14.49 -6.19 9.17
CA ASP A 327 -15.27 -6.91 8.16
C ASP A 327 -16.17 -5.95 7.39
N LEU A 328 -15.89 -5.75 6.12
CA LEU A 328 -16.62 -4.84 5.22
C LEU A 328 -17.99 -5.38 4.75
N LYS A 329 -18.40 -6.55 5.26
CA LYS A 329 -19.80 -7.00 5.19
C LYS A 329 -20.69 -6.35 6.24
N SER A 330 -20.10 -5.85 7.32
CA SER A 330 -20.81 -5.27 8.49
C SER A 330 -20.43 -3.83 8.81
N GLN A 331 -19.34 -3.32 8.22
CA GLN A 331 -18.82 -1.96 8.40
C GLN A 331 -18.64 -1.29 7.05
N THR A 332 -18.70 0.02 7.02
CA THR A 332 -18.30 0.81 5.85
C THR A 332 -16.79 1.00 5.80
N VAL A 333 -16.28 1.31 4.61
CA VAL A 333 -14.86 1.67 4.40
C VAL A 333 -14.45 2.86 5.27
N ALA A 334 -15.32 3.89 5.39
CA ALA A 334 -15.05 5.08 6.20
C ALA A 334 -14.95 4.75 7.69
N GLU A 335 -15.92 3.97 8.23
CA GLU A 335 -15.90 3.53 9.63
C GLU A 335 -14.67 2.70 9.96
N LEU A 336 -14.26 1.82 9.05
CA LEU A 336 -13.07 0.99 9.22
C LEU A 336 -11.80 1.84 9.25
N LEU A 337 -11.63 2.74 8.29
CA LEU A 337 -10.41 3.57 8.18
C LEU A 337 -10.26 4.56 9.34
N GLY A 338 -11.36 5.09 9.88
CA GLY A 338 -11.39 5.98 11.04
C GLY A 338 -11.51 5.25 12.38
N GLY A 339 -11.70 3.92 12.36
CA GLY A 339 -11.97 3.12 13.56
C GLY A 339 -10.76 2.93 14.48
N GLU A 340 -11.04 2.61 15.76
CA GLU A 340 -10.00 2.45 16.81
C GLU A 340 -9.01 1.32 16.49
N THR A 341 -9.48 0.23 15.85
CA THR A 341 -8.58 -0.89 15.50
C THR A 341 -7.49 -0.41 14.54
N MET A 342 -7.86 0.28 13.45
CA MET A 342 -6.89 0.84 12.51
C MET A 342 -6.01 1.91 13.16
N ALA A 343 -6.59 2.81 13.94
CA ALA A 343 -5.87 3.85 14.66
C ALA A 343 -4.80 3.27 15.59
N ARG A 344 -5.13 2.23 16.35
CA ARG A 344 -4.18 1.54 17.23
C ARG A 344 -3.04 0.88 16.45
N LEU A 345 -3.33 0.20 15.33
CA LEU A 345 -2.30 -0.39 14.48
C LEU A 345 -1.35 0.67 13.90
N ARG A 346 -1.86 1.86 13.57
CA ARG A 346 -1.04 3.03 13.18
C ARG A 346 -0.12 3.47 14.32
N ARG A 347 -0.66 3.62 15.55
CA ARG A 347 0.13 4.00 16.72
C ARG A 347 1.22 2.98 17.03
N TRP A 348 0.91 1.69 16.94
CA TRP A 348 1.91 0.63 17.10
C TRP A 348 2.99 0.67 16.01
N THR A 349 2.59 0.83 14.74
CA THR A 349 3.54 0.88 13.62
C THR A 349 4.50 2.06 13.74
N TYR A 350 4.08 3.16 14.33
CA TYR A 350 4.87 4.39 14.46
C TYR A 350 5.47 4.60 15.86
N GLY A 351 5.30 3.65 16.77
CA GLY A 351 5.86 3.71 18.12
C GLY A 351 5.28 4.82 19.00
N VAL A 352 4.07 5.30 18.67
CA VAL A 352 3.27 6.19 19.52
C VAL A 352 2.76 5.43 20.74
N GLU A 353 2.41 4.17 20.53
CA GLU A 353 2.16 3.18 21.58
C GLU A 353 3.10 1.99 21.40
N GLU A 354 3.43 1.32 22.52
CA GLU A 354 4.23 0.10 22.49
C GLU A 354 3.45 -1.04 21.82
N ALA A 355 4.01 -1.57 20.74
CA ALA A 355 3.41 -2.69 20.02
C ALA A 355 3.63 -4.01 20.75
N PRO A 356 2.69 -5.00 20.70
CA PRO A 356 2.91 -6.34 21.17
C PRO A 356 4.18 -6.99 20.62
N ALA A 357 4.77 -7.94 21.34
CA ALA A 357 6.01 -8.60 20.93
C ALA A 357 5.86 -9.41 19.64
N ASP A 358 4.65 -9.92 19.38
CA ASP A 358 4.26 -10.70 18.22
C ASP A 358 3.68 -9.85 17.08
N PHE A 359 3.67 -8.52 17.22
CA PHE A 359 3.16 -7.64 16.18
C PHE A 359 3.96 -7.81 14.88
N LEU A 360 3.28 -8.13 13.79
CA LEU A 360 3.86 -8.51 12.49
C LEU A 360 4.92 -7.51 11.99
N CYS A 361 4.71 -6.22 12.19
CA CYS A 361 5.65 -5.19 11.74
C CYS A 361 7.01 -5.26 12.44
N ARG A 362 7.12 -5.88 13.62
CA ARG A 362 8.43 -6.08 14.28
C ARG A 362 9.37 -6.96 13.48
N ARG A 363 8.82 -7.87 12.64
CA ARG A 363 9.60 -8.78 11.78
C ARG A 363 9.53 -8.43 10.31
N CYS A 364 8.93 -7.29 9.97
CA CYS A 364 8.80 -6.84 8.59
C CYS A 364 10.04 -6.05 8.15
N GLU A 365 10.62 -6.39 7.00
CA GLU A 365 11.77 -5.67 6.44
C GLU A 365 11.46 -4.22 6.06
N PHE A 366 10.21 -3.88 5.76
CA PHE A 366 9.77 -2.54 5.40
C PHE A 366 9.39 -1.67 6.60
N ALA A 367 9.29 -2.24 7.80
CA ALA A 367 9.08 -1.45 8.99
C ALA A 367 10.38 -0.73 9.38
N LEU A 368 10.26 0.54 9.72
CA LEU A 368 11.38 1.35 10.19
C LEU A 368 11.63 1.11 11.69
N GLU A 369 12.90 1.09 12.07
CA GLU A 369 13.32 1.00 13.47
C GLU A 369 13.85 2.35 13.94
N GLY A 370 13.51 2.72 15.19
CA GLY A 370 13.91 3.97 15.82
C GLY A 370 15.05 3.81 16.82
#